data_4966e695f123553146e930981f38b176
#
_entry.id   4966e695f123553146e930981f38b176
#
_cell.length_a   1.000
_cell.length_b   1.000
_cell.length_c   1.000
_cell.angle_alpha   90.00
_cell.angle_beta   90.00
_cell.angle_gamma   90.00
#
_symmetry.space_group_name_H-M   'P 1'
#
loop_
_entity.id
_entity.type
_entity.pdbx_description
1 polymer ?
#
loop_
_entity_poly.entity_id
_entity_poly.type
_entity_poly.pdbx_seq_one_letter_code
_entity_poly.pdbx_strand_id
1 'polypeptide(L)'
;MKKILLIVLFTIHFATYAQEFKTPVDYLTYIHKEQGLISKSTWKYTSAVAHSKSARRIDNTRKQLVKSIQTAKKKIGDIKNGYKGDTEYQNQVIQYFDFCEKNLNEEYDKIINMQEVAEQSYDAMEAYLLTRDLINEKLDLENEKANNAFKAFALKYNITISDEETALSKKIKISNEVFDYHTVLYLVFFKVNFTYITLSKAIESKDLAAIQQNANTLIQYSEEGLEKLKSITPYNGDSS
;
A
#
# COMPACT_ATOMS: atom_id res chain seq x y z
N MET A 1 19.19 74.07 -10.81
CA MET A 1 19.78 73.05 -9.96
C MET A 1 18.92 71.81 -10.07
N LYS A 2 19.37 70.81 -10.81
CA LYS A 2 18.65 69.54 -11.03
C LYS A 2 19.13 68.57 -9.92
N LYS A 3 18.22 68.18 -9.03
CA LYS A 3 18.52 67.13 -8.00
C LYS A 3 18.37 65.78 -8.70
N ILE A 4 19.48 65.09 -8.89
CA ILE A 4 19.53 63.70 -9.34
C ILE A 4 19.25 62.81 -8.11
N LEU A 5 18.07 62.14 -8.12
CA LEU A 5 17.68 61.16 -7.12
C LEU A 5 18.30 59.82 -7.49
N LEU A 6 19.34 59.43 -6.79
CA LEU A 6 20.04 58.15 -6.97
C LEU A 6 19.23 57.05 -6.26
N ILE A 7 18.43 56.31 -7.01
CA ILE A 7 17.73 55.12 -6.49
C ILE A 7 18.74 53.98 -6.45
N VAL A 8 19.25 53.68 -5.26
CA VAL A 8 20.03 52.47 -5.02
C VAL A 8 19.07 51.28 -4.96
N LEU A 9 19.00 50.52 -6.03
CA LEU A 9 18.26 49.25 -6.06
C LEU A 9 19.01 48.22 -5.22
N PHE A 10 18.55 48.04 -3.97
CA PHE A 10 19.04 46.97 -3.08
C PHE A 10 18.43 45.66 -3.59
N THR A 11 19.12 44.93 -4.50
CA THR A 11 18.76 43.58 -4.87
C THR A 11 19.04 42.67 -3.69
N ILE A 12 18.01 42.39 -2.89
CA ILE A 12 18.06 41.37 -1.85
C ILE A 12 18.16 40.04 -2.59
N HIS A 13 19.36 39.52 -2.70
CA HIS A 13 19.57 38.13 -3.09
C HIS A 13 19.06 37.26 -1.96
N PHE A 14 17.83 36.76 -2.08
CA PHE A 14 17.41 35.63 -1.30
C PHE A 14 18.28 34.44 -1.71
N ALA A 15 19.37 34.24 -0.98
CA ALA A 15 20.10 32.99 -1.04
C ALA A 15 19.12 31.91 -0.53
N THR A 16 18.36 31.32 -1.45
CA THR A 16 17.63 30.08 -1.16
C THR A 16 18.71 29.06 -0.84
N TYR A 17 18.87 28.76 0.45
CA TYR A 17 19.72 27.66 0.87
C TYR A 17 19.16 26.39 0.26
N ALA A 18 19.69 26.01 -0.92
CA ALA A 18 19.50 24.68 -1.45
C ALA A 18 20.19 23.74 -0.48
N GLN A 19 19.50 22.70 -0.05
CA GLN A 19 20.10 21.70 0.82
C GLN A 19 21.23 21.00 0.04
N GLU A 20 22.48 21.32 0.40
CA GLU A 20 23.66 20.78 -0.24
C GLU A 20 24.16 19.60 0.59
N PHE A 21 24.19 18.41 -0.02
CA PHE A 21 24.70 17.20 0.63
C PHE A 21 26.19 17.08 0.38
N LYS A 22 26.96 16.91 1.46
CA LYS A 22 28.42 16.78 1.39
C LYS A 22 28.83 15.47 0.70
N THR A 23 28.13 14.39 1.02
CA THR A 23 28.41 13.06 0.47
C THR A 23 27.15 12.45 -0.15
N PRO A 24 27.29 11.50 -1.08
CA PRO A 24 26.13 10.80 -1.62
C PRO A 24 25.41 9.95 -0.56
N VAL A 25 26.11 9.54 0.49
CA VAL A 25 25.54 8.82 1.65
C VAL A 25 24.63 9.74 2.46
N ASP A 26 25.00 11.03 2.67
CA ASP A 26 24.14 11.99 3.36
C ASP A 26 22.82 12.19 2.61
N TYR A 27 22.88 12.26 1.28
CA TYR A 27 21.70 12.37 0.43
C TYR A 27 20.79 11.14 0.56
N LEU A 28 21.32 9.92 0.47
CA LEU A 28 20.55 8.70 0.66
C LEU A 28 19.98 8.63 2.09
N THR A 29 20.77 8.95 3.10
CA THR A 29 20.35 8.95 4.51
C THR A 29 19.16 9.89 4.72
N TYR A 30 19.18 11.07 4.10
CA TYR A 30 18.07 12.01 4.17
C TYR A 30 16.78 11.42 3.59
N ILE A 31 16.83 10.82 2.39
CA ILE A 31 15.67 10.20 1.75
C ILE A 31 15.19 9.00 2.57
N HIS A 32 16.08 8.12 2.99
CA HIS A 32 15.75 6.94 3.79
C HIS A 32 15.14 7.29 5.16
N LYS A 33 15.54 8.40 5.76
CA LYS A 33 14.93 8.90 7.00
C LYS A 33 13.43 9.21 6.79
N GLU A 34 13.08 9.88 5.71
CA GLU A 34 11.67 10.19 5.40
C GLU A 34 10.88 8.90 5.05
N GLN A 35 11.48 7.97 4.31
CA GLN A 35 10.90 6.64 4.05
C GLN A 35 10.64 5.86 5.34
N GLY A 36 11.57 5.92 6.30
CA GLY A 36 11.43 5.29 7.62
C GLY A 36 10.26 5.86 8.45
N LEU A 37 9.94 7.16 8.29
CA LEU A 37 8.75 7.76 8.92
C LEU A 37 7.45 7.27 8.28
N ILE A 38 7.44 7.10 6.95
CA ILE A 38 6.30 6.50 6.25
C ILE A 38 6.11 5.06 6.71
N SER A 39 7.18 4.23 6.75
CA SER A 39 7.10 2.84 7.21
C SER A 39 6.48 2.71 8.62
N LYS A 40 6.81 3.63 9.54
CA LYS A 40 6.18 3.67 10.87
C LYS A 40 4.68 3.98 10.80
N SER A 41 4.27 4.88 9.91
CA SER A 41 2.86 5.23 9.71
C SER A 41 2.10 4.10 9.01
N THR A 42 2.73 3.42 8.04
CA THR A 42 2.22 2.22 7.38
C THR A 42 1.94 1.13 8.41
N TRP A 43 2.89 0.83 9.29
CA TRP A 43 2.69 -0.17 10.34
C TRP A 43 1.50 0.15 11.26
N LYS A 44 1.33 1.43 11.64
CA LYS A 44 0.17 1.85 12.44
C LYS A 44 -1.16 1.64 11.71
N TYR A 45 -1.19 1.95 10.42
CA TYR A 45 -2.37 1.75 9.58
C TYR A 45 -2.67 0.26 9.41
N THR A 46 -1.70 -0.55 9.00
CA THR A 46 -1.84 -2.01 8.85
C THR A 46 -2.32 -2.66 10.16
N SER A 47 -1.72 -2.29 11.29
CA SER A 47 -2.15 -2.77 12.61
C SER A 47 -3.57 -2.35 12.97
N ALA A 48 -4.00 -1.15 12.57
CA ALA A 48 -5.38 -0.71 12.79
C ALA A 48 -6.36 -1.49 11.91
N VAL A 49 -6.02 -1.77 10.66
CA VAL A 49 -6.83 -2.59 9.75
C VAL A 49 -6.98 -4.01 10.30
N ALA A 50 -5.88 -4.62 10.77
CA ALA A 50 -5.89 -6.00 11.27
C ALA A 50 -6.62 -6.19 12.61
N HIS A 51 -6.57 -5.21 13.51
CA HIS A 51 -6.99 -5.42 14.91
C HIS A 51 -8.08 -4.47 15.41
N SER A 52 -8.49 -3.45 14.64
CA SER A 52 -9.48 -2.49 15.08
C SER A 52 -10.86 -2.79 14.53
N LYS A 53 -11.87 -2.84 15.42
CA LYS A 53 -13.28 -2.86 15.03
C LYS A 53 -13.84 -1.45 14.75
N SER A 54 -13.02 -0.40 14.87
CA SER A 54 -13.45 0.99 14.71
C SER A 54 -13.04 1.55 13.36
N ALA A 55 -13.98 1.70 12.43
CA ALA A 55 -13.79 2.35 11.14
C ALA A 55 -13.14 3.75 11.29
N ARG A 56 -13.55 4.53 12.30
CA ARG A 56 -12.95 5.83 12.60
C ARG A 56 -11.46 5.74 12.93
N ARG A 57 -11.02 4.70 13.64
CA ARG A 57 -9.61 4.50 13.97
C ARG A 57 -8.81 4.13 12.71
N ILE A 58 -9.36 3.27 11.88
CA ILE A 58 -8.75 2.87 10.59
C ILE A 58 -8.57 4.10 9.71
N ASP A 59 -9.62 4.89 9.51
CA ASP A 59 -9.57 6.12 8.69
C ASP A 59 -8.60 7.16 9.27
N ASN A 60 -8.56 7.35 10.58
CA ASN A 60 -7.60 8.27 11.20
C ASN A 60 -6.14 7.84 10.98
N THR A 61 -5.83 6.55 11.06
CA THR A 61 -4.48 6.06 10.79
C THR A 61 -4.12 6.14 9.30
N ARG A 62 -5.09 5.92 8.40
CA ARG A 62 -4.94 6.17 6.97
C ARG A 62 -4.57 7.63 6.68
N LYS A 63 -5.34 8.58 7.22
CA LYS A 63 -5.07 10.02 7.08
C LYS A 63 -3.70 10.43 7.61
N GLN A 64 -3.24 9.81 8.69
CA GLN A 64 -1.90 10.02 9.22
C GLN A 64 -0.82 9.50 8.27
N LEU A 65 -1.04 8.33 7.64
CA LEU A 65 -0.14 7.78 6.64
C LEU A 65 -0.06 8.69 5.41
N VAL A 66 -1.20 9.12 4.87
CA VAL A 66 -1.26 10.09 3.75
C VAL A 66 -0.49 11.37 4.09
N LYS A 67 -0.69 11.94 5.27
CA LYS A 67 0.05 13.13 5.72
C LYS A 67 1.56 12.89 5.82
N SER A 68 1.98 11.70 6.25
CA SER A 68 3.39 11.32 6.30
C SER A 68 4.01 11.26 4.91
N ILE A 69 3.29 10.68 3.94
CA ILE A 69 3.69 10.62 2.53
C ILE A 69 3.81 12.03 1.94
N GLN A 70 2.79 12.87 2.10
CA GLN A 70 2.81 14.27 1.61
C GLN A 70 3.98 15.06 2.19
N THR A 71 4.26 14.88 3.49
CA THR A 71 5.38 15.54 4.15
C THR A 71 6.72 15.09 3.58
N ALA A 72 6.90 13.79 3.37
CA ALA A 72 8.11 13.22 2.78
C ALA A 72 8.29 13.69 1.32
N LYS A 73 7.22 13.64 0.51
CA LYS A 73 7.23 14.16 -0.87
C LYS A 73 7.69 15.61 -0.93
N LYS A 74 7.10 16.45 -0.07
CA LYS A 74 7.49 17.86 -0.02
C LYS A 74 8.97 18.01 0.32
N LYS A 75 9.47 17.37 1.37
CA LYS A 75 10.86 17.46 1.81
C LYS A 75 11.84 16.93 0.78
N ILE A 76 11.51 15.81 0.13
CA ILE A 76 12.35 15.24 -0.93
C ILE A 76 12.28 16.11 -2.18
N GLY A 77 11.10 16.63 -2.54
CA GLY A 77 10.92 17.54 -3.67
C GLY A 77 11.61 18.90 -3.48
N ASP A 78 11.79 19.36 -2.24
CA ASP A 78 12.51 20.59 -1.92
C ASP A 78 14.04 20.46 -2.15
N ILE A 79 14.58 19.23 -2.37
CA ILE A 79 15.97 19.01 -2.76
C ILE A 79 16.18 19.51 -4.19
N LYS A 80 16.82 20.66 -4.32
CA LYS A 80 17.10 21.23 -5.65
C LYS A 80 18.21 20.44 -6.36
N ASN A 81 17.94 20.02 -7.61
CA ASN A 81 18.88 19.34 -8.47
C ASN A 81 19.44 18.00 -7.92
N GLY A 82 18.72 17.32 -6.99
CA GLY A 82 19.14 16.04 -6.46
C GLY A 82 20.54 16.07 -5.82
N TYR A 83 21.32 15.03 -6.03
CA TYR A 83 22.73 15.00 -5.63
C TYR A 83 23.64 15.37 -6.81
N LYS A 84 24.24 16.55 -6.78
CA LYS A 84 25.15 17.06 -7.84
C LYS A 84 24.53 16.97 -9.26
N GLY A 85 23.27 17.29 -9.41
CA GLY A 85 22.53 17.23 -10.67
C GLY A 85 21.89 15.87 -11.00
N ASP A 86 22.12 14.86 -10.16
CA ASP A 86 21.49 13.54 -10.29
C ASP A 86 20.17 13.53 -9.53
N THR A 87 19.07 13.56 -10.27
CA THR A 87 17.71 13.61 -9.73
C THR A 87 16.93 12.30 -9.90
N GLU A 88 17.53 11.28 -10.56
CA GLU A 88 16.78 10.08 -10.96
C GLU A 88 16.18 9.35 -9.76
N TYR A 89 16.99 9.04 -8.74
CA TYR A 89 16.48 8.37 -7.54
C TYR A 89 15.41 9.20 -6.81
N GLN A 90 15.63 10.50 -6.67
CA GLN A 90 14.65 11.43 -6.08
C GLN A 90 13.31 11.37 -6.82
N ASN A 91 13.35 11.44 -8.15
CA ASN A 91 12.15 11.44 -8.99
C ASN A 91 11.38 10.12 -8.87
N GLN A 92 12.07 8.99 -8.87
CA GLN A 92 11.44 7.67 -8.71
C GLN A 92 10.81 7.50 -7.32
N VAL A 93 11.44 7.99 -6.26
CA VAL A 93 10.86 7.98 -4.90
C VAL A 93 9.61 8.85 -4.83
N ILE A 94 9.63 10.04 -5.45
CA ILE A 94 8.45 10.92 -5.50
C ILE A 94 7.32 10.27 -6.29
N GLN A 95 7.58 9.66 -7.44
CA GLN A 95 6.59 8.95 -8.25
C GLN A 95 5.96 7.79 -7.47
N TYR A 96 6.76 6.99 -6.78
CA TYR A 96 6.26 5.94 -5.90
C TYR A 96 5.34 6.51 -4.80
N PHE A 97 5.73 7.61 -4.17
CA PHE A 97 4.90 8.24 -3.14
C PHE A 97 3.62 8.89 -3.70
N ASP A 98 3.66 9.43 -4.92
CA ASP A 98 2.46 9.92 -5.61
C ASP A 98 1.47 8.78 -5.84
N PHE A 99 1.96 7.63 -6.26
CA PHE A 99 1.15 6.45 -6.47
C PHE A 99 0.55 5.94 -5.15
N CYS A 100 1.35 5.86 -4.07
CA CYS A 100 0.86 5.48 -2.74
C CYS A 100 -0.23 6.44 -2.22
N GLU A 101 0.00 7.77 -2.34
CA GLU A 101 -0.97 8.77 -1.90
C GLU A 101 -2.28 8.69 -2.67
N LYS A 102 -2.19 8.53 -4.00
CA LYS A 102 -3.36 8.38 -4.86
C LYS A 102 -4.20 7.17 -4.43
N ASN A 103 -3.56 6.00 -4.26
CA ASN A 103 -4.27 4.79 -3.86
C ASN A 103 -4.89 4.91 -2.47
N LEU A 104 -4.20 5.55 -1.52
CA LEU A 104 -4.75 5.75 -0.18
C LEU A 104 -5.92 6.74 -0.12
N ASN A 105 -6.03 7.66 -1.06
CA ASN A 105 -7.09 8.68 -1.07
C ASN A 105 -8.25 8.32 -2.01
N GLU A 106 -7.95 7.90 -3.24
CA GLU A 106 -8.97 7.71 -4.28
C GLU A 106 -9.52 6.29 -4.32
N GLU A 107 -8.65 5.30 -4.14
CA GLU A 107 -9.05 3.90 -4.22
C GLU A 107 -9.62 3.39 -2.90
N TYR A 108 -9.25 4.00 -1.77
CA TYR A 108 -9.77 3.60 -0.45
C TYR A 108 -11.29 3.75 -0.36
N ASP A 109 -11.85 4.86 -0.83
CA ASP A 109 -13.31 5.08 -0.81
C ASP A 109 -14.02 4.09 -1.75
N LYS A 110 -13.41 3.74 -2.88
CA LYS A 110 -13.92 2.72 -3.78
C LYS A 110 -13.84 1.32 -3.15
N ILE A 111 -12.73 1.00 -2.49
CA ILE A 111 -12.53 -0.29 -1.82
C ILE A 111 -13.53 -0.48 -0.68
N ILE A 112 -13.81 0.53 0.12
CA ILE A 112 -14.84 0.45 1.18
C ILE A 112 -16.22 0.20 0.57
N ASN A 113 -16.60 0.97 -0.45
CA ASN A 113 -17.89 0.76 -1.12
C ASN A 113 -17.98 -0.63 -1.77
N MET A 114 -16.89 -1.13 -2.36
CA MET A 114 -16.82 -2.48 -2.90
C MET A 114 -16.91 -3.56 -1.81
N GLN A 115 -16.36 -3.33 -0.62
CA GLN A 115 -16.47 -4.28 0.48
C GLN A 115 -17.92 -4.44 0.94
N GLU A 116 -18.70 -3.35 1.06
CA GLU A 116 -20.11 -3.43 1.39
C GLU A 116 -20.92 -4.21 0.32
N VAL A 117 -20.56 -4.03 -0.96
CA VAL A 117 -21.16 -4.75 -2.08
C VAL A 117 -20.69 -6.21 -2.10
N ALA A 118 -19.41 -6.45 -1.82
CA ALA A 118 -18.80 -7.77 -1.80
C ALA A 118 -19.46 -8.72 -0.77
N GLU A 119 -19.93 -8.17 0.36
CA GLU A 119 -20.65 -8.96 1.35
C GLU A 119 -22.04 -9.42 0.90
N GLN A 120 -22.52 -8.93 -0.26
CA GLN A 120 -23.83 -9.26 -0.81
C GLN A 120 -23.81 -10.41 -1.82
N SER A 121 -22.67 -10.69 -2.47
CA SER A 121 -22.54 -11.78 -3.41
C SER A 121 -21.10 -12.29 -3.51
N TYR A 122 -20.96 -13.56 -3.95
CA TYR A 122 -19.64 -14.15 -4.22
C TYR A 122 -18.90 -13.41 -5.35
N ASP A 123 -19.57 -13.15 -6.46
CA ASP A 123 -18.95 -12.49 -7.62
C ASP A 123 -18.45 -11.08 -7.27
N ALA A 124 -19.20 -10.36 -6.43
CA ALA A 124 -18.79 -9.04 -5.94
C ALA A 124 -17.56 -9.15 -5.00
N MET A 125 -17.48 -10.18 -4.16
CA MET A 125 -16.32 -10.43 -3.32
C MET A 125 -15.09 -10.79 -4.17
N GLU A 126 -15.23 -11.63 -5.18
CA GLU A 126 -14.14 -11.98 -6.09
C GLU A 126 -13.63 -10.74 -6.85
N ALA A 127 -14.54 -9.93 -7.41
CA ALA A 127 -14.17 -8.68 -8.08
C ALA A 127 -13.44 -7.69 -7.14
N TYR A 128 -13.87 -7.61 -5.89
CA TYR A 128 -13.19 -6.79 -4.86
C TYR A 128 -11.75 -7.26 -4.62
N LEU A 129 -11.55 -8.57 -4.43
CA LEU A 129 -10.23 -9.14 -4.19
C LEU A 129 -9.29 -8.99 -5.39
N LEU A 130 -9.78 -9.25 -6.61
CA LEU A 130 -9.04 -9.04 -7.85
C LEU A 130 -8.61 -7.56 -8.02
N THR A 131 -9.49 -6.62 -7.71
CA THR A 131 -9.16 -5.18 -7.79
C THR A 131 -8.06 -4.83 -6.80
N ARG A 132 -8.12 -5.35 -5.58
CA ARG A 132 -7.10 -5.14 -4.55
C ARG A 132 -5.74 -5.72 -4.96
N ASP A 133 -5.74 -6.92 -5.53
CA ASP A 133 -4.51 -7.58 -5.97
C ASP A 133 -3.85 -6.82 -7.14
N LEU A 134 -4.62 -6.31 -8.10
CA LEU A 134 -4.12 -5.44 -9.16
C LEU A 134 -3.51 -4.13 -8.65
N ILE A 135 -4.04 -3.57 -7.56
CA ILE A 135 -3.47 -2.38 -6.91
C ILE A 135 -2.13 -2.74 -6.26
N ASN A 136 -2.05 -3.87 -5.57
CA ASN A 136 -0.82 -4.35 -4.95
C ASN A 136 0.28 -4.61 -5.99
N GLU A 137 -0.02 -5.29 -7.11
CA GLU A 137 0.91 -5.50 -8.20
C GLU A 137 1.50 -4.18 -8.74
N LYS A 138 0.65 -3.17 -8.91
CA LYS A 138 1.10 -1.84 -9.35
C LYS A 138 1.97 -1.14 -8.31
N LEU A 139 1.65 -1.28 -7.02
CA LEU A 139 2.48 -0.75 -5.93
C LEU A 139 3.86 -1.39 -5.93
N ASP A 140 3.94 -2.70 -6.14
CA ASP A 140 5.19 -3.44 -6.21
C ASP A 140 6.03 -3.00 -7.41
N LEU A 141 5.43 -2.82 -8.58
CA LEU A 141 6.12 -2.30 -9.77
C LEU A 141 6.70 -0.89 -9.56
N GLU A 142 5.96 0.02 -8.96
CA GLU A 142 6.46 1.37 -8.66
C GLU A 142 7.56 1.35 -7.58
N ASN A 143 7.44 0.49 -6.58
CA ASN A 143 8.48 0.28 -5.59
C ASN A 143 9.75 -0.31 -6.21
N GLU A 144 9.62 -1.25 -7.14
CA GLU A 144 10.76 -1.83 -7.87
C GLU A 144 11.51 -0.78 -8.68
N LYS A 145 10.82 0.14 -9.36
CA LYS A 145 11.45 1.26 -10.09
C LYS A 145 12.28 2.13 -9.15
N ALA A 146 11.72 2.51 -7.98
CA ALA A 146 12.44 3.28 -6.98
C ALA A 146 13.66 2.52 -6.42
N ASN A 147 13.53 1.21 -6.20
CA ASN A 147 14.63 0.35 -5.77
C ASN A 147 15.75 0.24 -6.82
N ASN A 148 15.37 0.11 -8.09
CA ASN A 148 16.34 0.05 -9.19
C ASN A 148 17.10 1.38 -9.36
N ALA A 149 16.40 2.51 -9.20
CA ALA A 149 17.04 3.82 -9.19
C ALA A 149 17.97 4.00 -7.98
N PHE A 150 17.59 3.50 -6.79
CA PHE A 150 18.47 3.46 -5.62
C PHE A 150 19.75 2.66 -5.89
N LYS A 151 19.63 1.45 -6.44
CA LYS A 151 20.78 0.59 -6.77
C LYS A 151 21.68 1.23 -7.82
N ALA A 152 21.10 1.86 -8.85
CA ALA A 152 21.84 2.58 -9.88
C ALA A 152 22.61 3.78 -9.29
N PHE A 153 21.96 4.55 -8.38
CA PHE A 153 22.63 5.64 -7.68
C PHE A 153 23.78 5.13 -6.81
N ALA A 154 23.57 4.07 -6.03
CA ALA A 154 24.60 3.50 -5.17
C ALA A 154 25.82 3.02 -5.99
N LEU A 155 25.55 2.32 -7.10
CA LEU A 155 26.60 1.87 -8.02
C LEU A 155 27.39 3.05 -8.61
N LYS A 156 26.70 4.08 -9.09
CA LYS A 156 27.30 5.28 -9.70
C LYS A 156 28.24 6.02 -8.73
N TYR A 157 27.91 6.03 -7.46
CA TYR A 157 28.68 6.75 -6.42
C TYR A 157 29.51 5.82 -5.54
N ASN A 158 29.73 4.56 -5.94
CA ASN A 158 30.52 3.56 -5.24
C ASN A 158 30.09 3.35 -3.78
N ILE A 159 28.76 3.31 -3.52
CA ILE A 159 28.21 3.06 -2.19
C ILE A 159 27.93 1.57 -2.06
N THR A 160 28.46 0.96 -1.01
CA THR A 160 28.12 -0.43 -0.64
C THR A 160 26.73 -0.45 0.01
N ILE A 161 25.84 -1.23 -0.56
CA ILE A 161 24.49 -1.46 -0.01
C ILE A 161 24.61 -2.58 1.01
N SER A 162 24.04 -2.37 2.20
CA SER A 162 23.83 -3.44 3.17
C SER A 162 22.47 -4.09 2.93
N ASP A 163 22.43 -5.41 2.93
CA ASP A 163 21.20 -6.18 2.81
C ASP A 163 20.46 -6.36 4.15
N GLU A 164 20.87 -5.62 5.18
CA GLU A 164 20.23 -5.70 6.49
C GLU A 164 18.82 -5.12 6.47
N GLU A 165 17.84 -5.99 6.62
CA GLU A 165 16.44 -5.58 6.80
C GLU A 165 16.20 -5.07 8.22
N THR A 166 15.50 -3.93 8.33
CA THR A 166 15.07 -3.42 9.63
C THR A 166 14.01 -4.34 10.26
N ALA A 167 13.94 -4.36 11.60
CA ALA A 167 12.89 -5.12 12.30
C ALA A 167 11.47 -4.71 11.86
N LEU A 168 11.27 -3.45 11.46
CA LEU A 168 10.00 -2.94 10.96
C LEU A 168 9.69 -3.45 9.56
N SER A 169 10.67 -3.47 8.63
CA SER A 169 10.50 -4.04 7.30
C SER A 169 10.11 -5.52 7.36
N LYS A 170 10.79 -6.29 8.23
CA LYS A 170 10.46 -7.70 8.46
C LYS A 170 9.01 -7.89 8.92
N LYS A 171 8.56 -7.05 9.88
CA LYS A 171 7.17 -7.12 10.36
C LYS A 171 6.14 -6.79 9.27
N ILE A 172 6.40 -5.78 8.44
CA ILE A 172 5.52 -5.41 7.33
C ILE A 172 5.46 -6.55 6.31
N LYS A 173 6.61 -7.12 5.95
CA LYS A 173 6.69 -8.26 5.03
C LYS A 173 5.88 -9.47 5.52
N ILE A 174 6.11 -9.90 6.77
CA ILE A 174 5.35 -10.99 7.40
C ILE A 174 3.85 -10.68 7.41
N SER A 175 3.47 -9.43 7.73
CA SER A 175 2.06 -9.03 7.72
C SER A 175 1.43 -9.17 6.33
N ASN A 176 2.13 -8.78 5.27
CA ASN A 176 1.64 -8.93 3.90
C ASN A 176 1.49 -10.41 3.53
N GLU A 177 2.50 -11.24 3.81
CA GLU A 177 2.43 -12.69 3.56
C GLU A 177 1.24 -13.36 4.27
N VAL A 178 0.98 -12.97 5.53
CA VAL A 178 -0.18 -13.47 6.29
C VAL A 178 -1.50 -12.99 5.68
N PHE A 179 -1.57 -11.74 5.23
CA PHE A 179 -2.77 -11.21 4.57
C PHE A 179 -3.06 -11.93 3.26
N ASP A 180 -2.04 -12.22 2.45
CA ASP A 180 -2.19 -12.92 1.18
C ASP A 180 -2.68 -14.36 1.42
N TYR A 181 -2.06 -15.07 2.35
CA TYR A 181 -2.49 -16.40 2.76
C TYR A 181 -3.94 -16.41 3.27
N HIS A 182 -4.27 -15.50 4.19
CA HIS A 182 -5.63 -15.35 4.71
C HIS A 182 -6.65 -15.07 3.61
N THR A 183 -6.29 -14.24 2.62
CA THR A 183 -7.20 -13.88 1.52
C THR A 183 -7.58 -15.09 0.69
N VAL A 184 -6.61 -15.95 0.37
CA VAL A 184 -6.87 -17.18 -0.40
C VAL A 184 -7.78 -18.13 0.37
N LEU A 185 -7.54 -18.34 1.66
CA LEU A 185 -8.39 -19.17 2.53
C LEU A 185 -9.79 -18.57 2.69
N TYR A 186 -9.85 -17.26 2.91
CA TYR A 186 -11.11 -16.55 3.12
C TYR A 186 -12.03 -16.66 1.90
N LEU A 187 -11.50 -16.57 0.68
CA LEU A 187 -12.30 -16.69 -0.53
C LEU A 187 -12.95 -18.08 -0.68
N VAL A 188 -12.19 -19.13 -0.37
CA VAL A 188 -12.72 -20.50 -0.34
C VAL A 188 -13.85 -20.64 0.70
N PHE A 189 -13.60 -20.17 1.92
CA PHE A 189 -14.60 -20.18 2.99
C PHE A 189 -15.83 -19.34 2.65
N PHE A 190 -15.64 -18.13 2.13
CA PHE A 190 -16.71 -17.21 1.80
C PHE A 190 -17.71 -17.80 0.81
N LYS A 191 -17.22 -18.46 -0.25
CA LYS A 191 -18.05 -19.10 -1.29
C LYS A 191 -19.01 -20.12 -0.69
N VAL A 192 -18.48 -21.00 0.17
CA VAL A 192 -19.26 -22.05 0.86
C VAL A 192 -20.22 -21.44 1.86
N ASN A 193 -19.75 -20.54 2.70
CA ASN A 193 -20.57 -19.91 3.75
C ASN A 193 -21.71 -19.06 3.19
N PHE A 194 -21.46 -18.30 2.11
CA PHE A 194 -22.50 -17.52 1.44
C PHE A 194 -23.62 -18.41 0.89
N THR A 195 -23.23 -19.52 0.25
CA THR A 195 -24.20 -20.50 -0.27
C THR A 195 -24.99 -21.18 0.85
N TYR A 196 -24.35 -21.49 1.97
CA TYR A 196 -25.00 -22.03 3.16
C TYR A 196 -26.07 -21.05 3.71
N ILE A 197 -25.73 -19.77 3.82
CA ILE A 197 -26.68 -18.72 4.26
C ILE A 197 -27.87 -18.63 3.29
N THR A 198 -27.61 -18.70 1.99
CA THR A 198 -28.66 -18.65 0.97
C THR A 198 -29.58 -19.88 1.05
N LEU A 199 -29.01 -21.05 1.24
CA LEU A 199 -29.78 -22.29 1.49
C LEU A 199 -30.65 -22.18 2.74
N SER A 200 -30.10 -21.65 3.84
CA SER A 200 -30.84 -21.46 5.09
C SER A 200 -32.07 -20.55 4.90
N LYS A 201 -31.92 -19.45 4.16
CA LYS A 201 -33.01 -18.54 3.82
C LYS A 201 -34.09 -19.23 2.94
N ALA A 202 -33.67 -20.07 1.98
CA ALA A 202 -34.61 -20.83 1.16
C ALA A 202 -35.42 -21.84 1.99
N ILE A 203 -34.79 -22.48 2.97
CA ILE A 203 -35.47 -23.39 3.91
C ILE A 203 -36.50 -22.61 4.77
N GLU A 204 -36.13 -21.47 5.32
CA GLU A 204 -37.04 -20.61 6.11
C GLU A 204 -38.24 -20.16 5.29
N SER A 205 -38.05 -19.80 4.02
CA SER A 205 -39.12 -19.39 3.11
C SER A 205 -39.91 -20.56 2.52
N LYS A 206 -39.48 -21.80 2.77
CA LYS A 206 -40.09 -23.05 2.22
C LYS A 206 -40.10 -23.08 0.69
N ASP A 207 -39.15 -22.43 0.03
CA ASP A 207 -38.98 -22.44 -1.43
C ASP A 207 -38.23 -23.72 -1.85
N LEU A 208 -39.01 -24.74 -2.26
CA LEU A 208 -38.46 -26.04 -2.62
C LEU A 208 -37.49 -25.98 -3.81
N ALA A 209 -37.75 -25.11 -4.79
CA ALA A 209 -36.87 -24.99 -5.95
C ALA A 209 -35.53 -24.35 -5.55
N ALA A 210 -35.59 -23.29 -4.76
CA ALA A 210 -34.39 -22.62 -4.21
C ALA A 210 -33.61 -23.55 -3.26
N ILE A 211 -34.28 -24.35 -2.44
CA ILE A 211 -33.63 -25.34 -1.56
C ILE A 211 -32.83 -26.34 -2.39
N GLN A 212 -33.46 -26.95 -3.42
CA GLN A 212 -32.75 -27.93 -4.26
C GLN A 212 -31.56 -27.32 -4.99
N GLN A 213 -31.73 -26.14 -5.57
CA GLN A 213 -30.66 -25.43 -6.26
C GLN A 213 -29.49 -25.10 -5.34
N ASN A 214 -29.79 -24.46 -4.20
CA ASN A 214 -28.74 -24.04 -3.26
C ASN A 214 -28.05 -25.23 -2.59
N ALA A 215 -28.76 -26.33 -2.32
CA ALA A 215 -28.14 -27.57 -1.80
C ALA A 215 -27.15 -28.16 -2.80
N ASN A 216 -27.49 -28.27 -4.07
CA ASN A 216 -26.56 -28.73 -5.11
C ASN A 216 -25.35 -27.83 -5.26
N THR A 217 -25.57 -26.51 -5.25
CA THR A 217 -24.50 -25.51 -5.33
C THR A 217 -23.58 -25.59 -4.10
N LEU A 218 -24.13 -25.80 -2.91
CA LEU A 218 -23.33 -25.96 -1.67
C LEU A 218 -22.43 -27.18 -1.74
N ILE A 219 -22.94 -28.32 -2.22
CA ILE A 219 -22.15 -29.54 -2.43
C ILE A 219 -20.99 -29.26 -3.40
N GLN A 220 -21.32 -28.71 -4.58
CA GLN A 220 -20.31 -28.39 -5.58
C GLN A 220 -19.21 -27.47 -5.04
N TYR A 221 -19.60 -26.36 -4.40
CA TYR A 221 -18.63 -25.38 -3.87
C TYR A 221 -17.80 -25.93 -2.70
N SER A 222 -18.38 -26.85 -1.91
CA SER A 222 -17.65 -27.54 -0.86
C SER A 222 -16.58 -28.48 -1.45
N GLU A 223 -16.90 -29.23 -2.50
CA GLU A 223 -15.95 -30.10 -3.20
C GLU A 223 -14.83 -29.29 -3.87
N GLU A 224 -15.17 -28.24 -4.62
CA GLU A 224 -14.22 -27.30 -5.23
C GLU A 224 -13.30 -26.66 -4.16
N GLY A 225 -13.89 -26.26 -3.02
CA GLY A 225 -13.18 -25.66 -1.91
C GLY A 225 -12.15 -26.63 -1.28
N LEU A 226 -12.54 -27.90 -1.06
CA LEU A 226 -11.64 -28.92 -0.55
C LEU A 226 -10.48 -29.21 -1.50
N GLU A 227 -10.73 -29.28 -2.82
CA GLU A 227 -9.65 -29.44 -3.81
C GLU A 227 -8.72 -28.21 -3.82
N LYS A 228 -9.28 -27.01 -3.74
CA LYS A 228 -8.49 -25.79 -3.66
C LYS A 228 -7.60 -25.74 -2.42
N LEU A 229 -8.14 -26.10 -1.26
CA LEU A 229 -7.37 -26.17 0.00
C LEU A 229 -6.18 -27.13 -0.09
N LYS A 230 -6.33 -28.28 -0.76
CA LYS A 230 -5.20 -29.22 -0.98
C LYS A 230 -4.06 -28.61 -1.80
N SER A 231 -4.35 -27.65 -2.66
CA SER A 231 -3.36 -26.96 -3.51
C SER A 231 -2.64 -25.81 -2.80
N ILE A 232 -3.13 -25.37 -1.63
CA ILE A 232 -2.57 -24.24 -0.88
C ILE A 232 -1.46 -24.76 0.03
N THR A 233 -0.26 -24.19 -0.11
CA THR A 233 0.83 -24.48 0.81
C THR A 233 0.57 -23.82 2.16
N PRO A 234 0.56 -24.57 3.26
CA PRO A 234 0.36 -24.00 4.60
C PRO A 234 1.40 -22.95 4.94
N TYR A 235 0.97 -21.80 5.44
CA TYR A 235 1.88 -20.76 5.88
C TYR A 235 2.58 -21.17 7.17
N ASN A 236 3.92 -21.16 7.17
CA ASN A 236 4.76 -21.54 8.33
C ASN A 236 4.38 -22.88 9.00
N GLY A 237 3.87 -23.85 8.24
CA GLY A 237 3.50 -25.16 8.77
C GLY A 237 2.13 -25.17 9.48
N ASP A 238 1.26 -24.19 9.22
CA ASP A 238 -0.13 -24.21 9.65
C ASP A 238 -0.81 -25.49 9.14
N SER A 239 -1.31 -26.30 10.07
CA SER A 239 -1.96 -27.60 9.80
C SER A 239 -3.42 -27.63 10.23
N SER A 240 -4.01 -26.49 10.57
CA SER A 240 -5.39 -26.36 11.03
C SER A 240 -6.45 -26.54 9.94
#